data_95366b3cc0c4f30789ecfb249f1061f9
#
_entry.id   95366b3cc0c4f30789ecfb249f1061f9
#
_cell.length_a   1.000
_cell.length_b   1.000
_cell.length_c   1.000
_cell.angle_alpha   90.00
_cell.angle_beta   90.00
_cell.angle_gamma   90.00
#
_symmetry.space_group_name_H-M   'P 1'
#
loop_
_entity.id
_entity.type
_entity.pdbx_description
1 polymer ?
#
loop_
_entity_poly.entity_id
_entity_poly.type
_entity_poly.pdbx_seq_one_letter_code
_entity_poly.pdbx_strand_id
1 'polypeptide(L)'
;EARVPHPFPLSHTSISTYKVENLLRSGVAPTLLHYITEGKGFSADAIEQFAAQLSSSHPVSITANSHTLECRKGLLHLISKPPREKEGAVEYLRIDSNQGEISTPYGIFSYSIHEKNEAIPTSPLSIVLDWDALSLHCSDAKGEVTLSISAIDPEEKIQPFRLKGRKTIHKILNEKGIVPVLFSSIPLLRAGEQPLWVVPIQRTETFAITPNTRRYLQLSFSPIEE
;
A
#
# COMPACT_ATOMS: atom_id res chain seq x y z
N GLU A 1 -16.57 2.73 -20.92
CA GLU A 1 -16.27 2.49 -19.47
C GLU A 1 -14.77 2.58 -19.29
N ALA A 2 -14.29 3.64 -18.67
CA ALA A 2 -12.85 3.81 -18.49
C ALA A 2 -12.49 3.65 -17.01
N ARG A 3 -12.76 2.47 -16.45
CA ARG A 3 -12.21 2.10 -15.14
C ARG A 3 -10.71 1.91 -15.31
N VAL A 4 -9.92 2.70 -14.61
CA VAL A 4 -8.47 2.56 -14.58
C VAL A 4 -8.12 1.62 -13.44
N PRO A 5 -7.37 0.52 -13.67
CA PRO A 5 -6.97 -0.36 -12.57
C PRO A 5 -6.07 0.41 -11.59
N HIS A 6 -6.30 0.19 -10.30
CA HIS A 6 -5.42 0.74 -9.26
C HIS A 6 -4.05 0.03 -9.36
N PRO A 7 -2.93 0.77 -9.32
CA PRO A 7 -1.60 0.20 -9.58
C PRO A 7 -1.12 -0.78 -8.50
N PHE A 8 -1.74 -0.77 -7.32
CA PHE A 8 -1.34 -1.62 -6.20
C PHE A 8 -2.55 -2.29 -5.56
N PRO A 9 -2.52 -3.62 -5.35
CA PRO A 9 -3.57 -4.33 -4.64
C PRO A 9 -3.49 -4.02 -3.13
N LEU A 10 -4.63 -3.64 -2.55
CA LEU A 10 -4.79 -3.42 -1.11
C LEU A 10 -5.92 -4.33 -0.62
N SER A 11 -5.69 -4.99 0.52
CA SER A 11 -6.70 -5.86 1.14
C SER A 11 -7.89 -5.06 1.67
N HIS A 12 -9.07 -5.64 1.62
CA HIS A 12 -10.32 -5.07 2.16
C HIS A 12 -10.65 -3.64 1.67
N THR A 13 -10.11 -3.24 0.52
CA THR A 13 -10.35 -1.91 -0.04
C THR A 13 -10.72 -2.02 -1.51
N SER A 14 -11.96 -1.73 -1.84
CA SER A 14 -12.40 -1.63 -3.24
C SER A 14 -12.16 -0.23 -3.76
N ILE A 15 -11.46 -0.11 -4.88
CA ILE A 15 -11.17 1.17 -5.52
C ILE A 15 -11.67 1.13 -6.96
N SER A 16 -12.55 2.07 -7.29
CA SER A 16 -12.97 2.32 -8.66
C SER A 16 -12.43 3.67 -9.10
N THR A 17 -11.65 3.70 -10.18
CA THR A 17 -11.02 4.91 -10.71
C THR A 17 -11.58 5.26 -12.08
N TYR A 18 -11.92 6.52 -12.28
CA TYR A 18 -12.49 7.04 -13.54
C TYR A 18 -11.72 8.28 -13.98
N LYS A 19 -11.61 8.50 -15.29
CA LYS A 19 -11.06 9.75 -15.82
C LYS A 19 -12.11 10.86 -15.77
N VAL A 20 -11.79 11.96 -15.10
CA VAL A 20 -12.70 13.12 -14.98
C VAL A 20 -13.07 13.70 -16.33
N GLU A 21 -12.14 13.74 -17.30
CA GLU A 21 -12.42 14.23 -18.66
C GLU A 21 -13.58 13.48 -19.33
N ASN A 22 -13.72 12.18 -19.10
CA ASN A 22 -14.80 11.38 -19.67
C ASN A 22 -16.15 11.72 -19.01
N LEU A 23 -16.14 11.97 -17.70
CA LEU A 23 -17.34 12.44 -16.99
C LEU A 23 -17.80 13.82 -17.48
N LEU A 24 -16.88 14.76 -17.63
CA LEU A 24 -17.19 16.11 -18.09
C LEU A 24 -17.67 16.13 -19.54
N ARG A 25 -17.03 15.36 -20.43
CA ARG A 25 -17.45 15.26 -21.84
C ARG A 25 -18.84 14.66 -22.04
N SER A 26 -19.32 13.86 -21.09
CA SER A 26 -20.66 13.27 -21.16
C SER A 26 -21.80 14.31 -21.08
N GLY A 27 -21.52 15.50 -20.53
CA GLY A 27 -22.54 16.53 -20.24
C GLY A 27 -23.51 16.18 -19.12
N VAL A 28 -23.41 14.99 -18.54
CA VAL A 28 -24.29 14.46 -17.47
C VAL A 28 -23.51 14.01 -16.24
N ALA A 29 -22.40 14.68 -15.95
CA ALA A 29 -21.50 14.32 -14.84
C ALA A 29 -22.23 14.14 -13.49
N PRO A 30 -23.16 15.01 -13.03
CA PRO A 30 -23.90 14.81 -11.79
C PRO A 30 -24.68 13.49 -11.79
N THR A 31 -25.40 13.18 -12.87
CA THR A 31 -26.19 11.95 -13.00
C THR A 31 -25.29 10.68 -12.92
N LEU A 32 -24.14 10.71 -13.61
CA LEU A 32 -23.19 9.61 -13.55
C LEU A 32 -22.58 9.45 -12.14
N LEU A 33 -22.30 10.55 -11.46
CA LEU A 33 -21.83 10.51 -10.08
C LEU A 33 -22.89 9.90 -9.15
N HIS A 34 -24.15 10.31 -9.26
CA HIS A 34 -25.24 9.70 -8.50
C HIS A 34 -25.31 8.17 -8.76
N TYR A 35 -25.22 7.76 -10.01
CA TYR A 35 -25.26 6.34 -10.37
C TYR A 35 -24.10 5.53 -9.75
N ILE A 36 -22.85 6.00 -9.86
CA ILE A 36 -21.69 5.26 -9.32
C ILE A 36 -21.63 5.30 -7.79
N THR A 37 -22.29 6.25 -7.14
CA THR A 37 -22.33 6.42 -5.67
C THR A 37 -23.62 5.88 -5.04
N GLU A 38 -24.53 5.34 -5.84
CA GLU A 38 -25.79 4.77 -5.35
C GLU A 38 -25.54 3.70 -4.28
N GLY A 39 -26.29 3.76 -3.19
CA GLY A 39 -26.13 2.83 -2.06
C GLY A 39 -24.88 2.98 -1.21
N LYS A 40 -24.01 3.99 -1.47
CA LYS A 40 -22.73 4.17 -0.78
C LYS A 40 -22.77 5.25 0.32
N GLY A 41 -23.95 5.76 0.64
CA GLY A 41 -24.18 6.64 1.79
C GLY A 41 -23.86 8.13 1.56
N PHE A 42 -23.68 8.56 0.32
CA PHE A 42 -23.55 9.98 -0.01
C PHE A 42 -24.93 10.64 -0.16
N SER A 43 -25.08 11.89 0.32
CA SER A 43 -26.28 12.67 0.07
C SER A 43 -26.28 13.25 -1.34
N ALA A 44 -27.48 13.53 -1.89
CA ALA A 44 -27.62 14.15 -3.21
C ALA A 44 -26.90 15.51 -3.26
N ASP A 45 -27.10 16.36 -2.25
CA ASP A 45 -26.47 17.68 -2.16
C ASP A 45 -24.93 17.59 -2.16
N ALA A 46 -24.36 16.61 -1.44
CA ALA A 46 -22.91 16.41 -1.42
C ALA A 46 -22.38 16.01 -2.79
N ILE A 47 -23.10 15.16 -3.52
CA ILE A 47 -22.73 14.76 -4.88
C ILE A 47 -22.80 15.95 -5.85
N GLU A 48 -23.84 16.78 -5.78
CA GLU A 48 -23.98 17.98 -6.63
C GLU A 48 -22.86 18.99 -6.36
N GLN A 49 -22.57 19.28 -5.08
CA GLN A 49 -21.46 20.16 -4.69
C GLN A 49 -20.10 19.62 -5.16
N PHE A 50 -19.90 18.32 -5.06
CA PHE A 50 -18.70 17.65 -5.55
C PHE A 50 -18.60 17.74 -7.08
N ALA A 51 -19.69 17.50 -7.80
CA ALA A 51 -19.76 17.59 -9.26
C ALA A 51 -19.38 18.99 -9.77
N ALA A 52 -19.84 20.04 -9.09
CA ALA A 52 -19.49 21.42 -9.43
C ALA A 52 -17.99 21.73 -9.29
N GLN A 53 -17.27 20.94 -8.50
CA GLN A 53 -15.83 21.12 -8.24
C GLN A 53 -14.92 20.18 -9.06
N LEU A 54 -15.47 19.29 -9.90
CA LEU A 54 -14.68 18.34 -10.70
C LEU A 54 -13.66 19.02 -11.64
N SER A 55 -13.94 20.23 -12.08
CA SER A 55 -13.04 21.02 -12.94
C SER A 55 -11.98 21.79 -12.16
N SER A 56 -11.98 21.69 -10.83
CA SER A 56 -11.00 22.38 -9.98
C SER A 56 -9.60 21.81 -10.18
N SER A 57 -8.60 22.68 -10.13
CA SER A 57 -7.19 22.29 -10.08
C SER A 57 -6.77 21.70 -8.73
N HIS A 58 -7.60 21.88 -7.70
CA HIS A 58 -7.32 21.42 -6.34
C HIS A 58 -7.98 20.06 -6.09
N PRO A 59 -7.39 19.21 -5.24
CA PRO A 59 -8.05 17.99 -4.82
C PRO A 59 -9.36 18.28 -4.10
N VAL A 60 -10.41 17.53 -4.46
CA VAL A 60 -11.73 17.62 -3.84
C VAL A 60 -12.10 16.25 -3.32
N SER A 61 -12.62 16.18 -2.10
CA SER A 61 -13.03 14.90 -1.53
C SER A 61 -14.28 15.07 -0.67
N ILE A 62 -15.17 14.08 -0.73
CA ILE A 62 -16.31 13.90 0.16
C ILE A 62 -16.29 12.49 0.74
N THR A 63 -16.74 12.39 1.98
CA THR A 63 -16.68 11.15 2.73
C THR A 63 -18.03 10.80 3.30
N ALA A 64 -18.48 9.58 3.03
CA ALA A 64 -19.63 8.93 3.66
C ALA A 64 -19.16 7.90 4.71
N ASN A 65 -20.09 7.22 5.37
CA ASN A 65 -19.75 6.25 6.41
C ASN A 65 -18.86 5.10 5.88
N SER A 66 -19.19 4.57 4.71
CA SER A 66 -18.52 3.39 4.13
C SER A 66 -17.60 3.69 2.95
N HIS A 67 -17.69 4.90 2.36
CA HIS A 67 -16.95 5.24 1.15
C HIS A 67 -16.39 6.66 1.20
N THR A 68 -15.35 6.88 0.41
CA THR A 68 -14.81 8.20 0.09
C THR A 68 -14.81 8.39 -1.43
N LEU A 69 -15.22 9.55 -1.89
CA LEU A 69 -15.10 9.98 -3.28
C LEU A 69 -14.06 11.09 -3.32
N GLU A 70 -12.99 10.89 -4.08
CA GLU A 70 -11.89 11.86 -4.19
C GLU A 70 -11.56 12.13 -5.66
N CYS A 71 -11.45 13.42 -6.02
CA CYS A 71 -10.98 13.86 -7.32
C CYS A 71 -9.60 14.49 -7.16
N ARG A 72 -8.61 13.95 -7.88
CA ARG A 72 -7.23 14.43 -7.84
C ARG A 72 -6.52 14.17 -9.16
N LYS A 73 -5.76 15.16 -9.66
CA LYS A 73 -4.97 15.04 -10.90
C LYS A 73 -5.76 14.47 -12.10
N GLY A 74 -7.03 14.89 -12.24
CA GLY A 74 -7.90 14.43 -13.34
C GLY A 74 -8.44 13.01 -13.21
N LEU A 75 -8.23 12.37 -12.05
CA LEU A 75 -8.79 11.06 -11.71
C LEU A 75 -9.80 11.19 -10.58
N LEU A 76 -10.91 10.50 -10.74
CA LEU A 76 -11.95 10.32 -9.73
C LEU A 76 -11.81 8.94 -9.13
N HIS A 77 -11.63 8.85 -7.82
CA HIS A 77 -11.53 7.62 -7.06
C HIS A 77 -12.76 7.46 -6.17
N LEU A 78 -13.44 6.34 -6.31
CA LEU A 78 -14.46 5.89 -5.37
C LEU A 78 -13.86 4.73 -4.57
N ILE A 79 -13.73 4.92 -3.26
CA ILE A 79 -12.94 4.07 -2.38
C ILE A 79 -13.83 3.57 -1.25
N SER A 80 -13.93 2.25 -1.07
CA SER A 80 -14.52 1.68 0.13
C SER A 80 -13.57 1.88 1.31
N LYS A 81 -14.10 2.27 2.47
CA LYS A 81 -13.29 2.34 3.68
C LYS A 81 -13.11 0.94 4.25
N PRO A 82 -11.90 0.56 4.66
CA PRO A 82 -11.71 -0.67 5.41
C PRO A 82 -12.48 -0.59 6.74
N PRO A 83 -12.89 -1.73 7.30
CA PRO A 83 -13.49 -1.78 8.64
C PRO A 83 -12.54 -1.15 9.67
N ARG A 84 -13.05 -0.24 10.51
CA ARG A 84 -12.26 0.50 11.51
C ARG A 84 -11.62 -0.35 12.60
N GLU A 85 -12.04 -1.60 12.77
CA GLU A 85 -11.65 -2.47 13.88
C GLU A 85 -10.17 -2.89 13.88
N LYS A 86 -9.40 -2.51 12.86
CA LYS A 86 -8.02 -2.96 12.64
C LYS A 86 -6.98 -1.83 12.55
N GLU A 87 -7.37 -0.59 12.85
CA GLU A 87 -6.41 0.54 12.89
C GLU A 87 -5.50 0.42 14.12
N GLY A 88 -4.18 0.32 13.88
CA GLY A 88 -3.16 0.38 14.93
C GLY A 88 -2.64 -0.94 15.48
N ALA A 89 -3.15 -2.09 15.03
CA ALA A 89 -2.58 -3.39 15.41
C ALA A 89 -1.17 -3.56 14.80
N VAL A 90 -0.23 -4.00 15.62
CA VAL A 90 1.10 -4.45 15.17
C VAL A 90 1.07 -5.96 15.14
N GLU A 91 1.31 -6.51 13.94
CA GLU A 91 1.44 -7.95 13.73
C GLU A 91 2.92 -8.34 13.68
N TYR A 92 3.22 -9.58 14.02
CA TYR A 92 4.60 -10.05 14.09
C TYR A 92 4.80 -11.30 13.26
N LEU A 93 5.65 -11.21 12.24
CA LEU A 93 6.10 -12.35 11.44
C LEU A 93 7.39 -12.91 12.04
N ARG A 94 7.32 -14.10 12.62
CA ARG A 94 8.49 -14.80 13.15
C ARG A 94 9.11 -15.64 12.06
N ILE A 95 10.43 -15.55 11.94
CA ILE A 95 11.23 -16.33 11.00
C ILE A 95 12.05 -17.32 11.83
N ASP A 96 11.46 -18.48 12.07
CA ASP A 96 12.00 -19.59 12.88
C ASP A 96 12.33 -20.84 12.06
N SER A 97 12.05 -20.78 10.75
CA SER A 97 12.24 -21.88 9.79
C SER A 97 12.62 -21.33 8.42
N ASN A 98 12.91 -22.21 7.47
CA ASN A 98 13.30 -21.79 6.12
C ASN A 98 12.16 -21.20 5.30
N GLN A 99 10.91 -21.41 5.71
CA GLN A 99 9.72 -20.86 5.07
C GLN A 99 8.56 -20.78 6.04
N GLY A 100 7.64 -19.84 5.81
CA GLY A 100 6.43 -19.67 6.60
C GLY A 100 5.53 -18.58 6.07
N GLU A 101 4.39 -18.41 6.72
CA GLU A 101 3.44 -17.37 6.38
C GLU A 101 2.65 -16.90 7.60
N ILE A 102 2.08 -15.70 7.50
CA ILE A 102 1.13 -15.15 8.46
C ILE A 102 0.01 -14.42 7.72
N SER A 103 -1.23 -14.64 8.19
CA SER A 103 -2.38 -13.84 7.77
C SER A 103 -2.54 -12.66 8.72
N THR A 104 -2.60 -11.46 8.17
CA THR A 104 -2.75 -10.19 8.89
C THR A 104 -3.97 -9.43 8.39
N PRO A 105 -4.43 -8.39 9.09
CA PRO A 105 -5.45 -7.49 8.56
C PRO A 105 -5.11 -6.84 7.23
N TYR A 106 -3.83 -6.74 6.90
CA TYR A 106 -3.35 -6.12 5.66
C TYR A 106 -3.25 -7.11 4.50
N GLY A 107 -3.19 -8.40 4.75
CA GLY A 107 -2.97 -9.43 3.75
C GLY A 107 -2.15 -10.59 4.30
N ILE A 108 -1.79 -11.50 3.42
CA ILE A 108 -0.95 -12.67 3.74
C ILE A 108 0.49 -12.31 3.40
N PHE A 109 1.38 -12.47 4.39
CA PHE A 109 2.82 -12.34 4.21
C PHE A 109 3.45 -13.72 4.29
N SER A 110 4.20 -14.09 3.28
CA SER A 110 4.96 -15.34 3.24
C SER A 110 6.45 -15.04 3.12
N TYR A 111 7.28 -15.95 3.63
CA TYR A 111 8.71 -15.85 3.52
C TYR A 111 9.35 -17.17 3.15
N SER A 112 10.53 -17.10 2.51
CA SER A 112 11.41 -18.22 2.28
C SER A 112 12.88 -17.76 2.26
N ILE A 113 13.77 -18.61 2.79
CA ILE A 113 15.21 -18.37 2.83
C ILE A 113 15.87 -19.25 1.77
N HIS A 114 16.71 -18.65 0.95
CA HIS A 114 17.38 -19.30 -0.18
C HIS A 114 18.88 -19.03 -0.20
N GLU A 115 19.62 -19.95 -0.79
CA GLU A 115 21.02 -19.73 -1.14
C GLU A 115 21.11 -18.86 -2.40
N LYS A 116 22.11 -17.98 -2.47
CA LYS A 116 22.25 -17.02 -3.60
C LYS A 116 22.60 -17.67 -4.94
N ASN A 117 22.89 -18.94 -4.98
CA ASN A 117 23.10 -19.69 -6.23
C ASN A 117 21.83 -19.89 -7.06
N GLU A 118 20.67 -19.63 -6.48
CA GLU A 118 19.39 -19.68 -7.15
C GLU A 118 19.06 -18.34 -7.83
N ALA A 119 18.26 -18.39 -8.89
CA ALA A 119 17.77 -17.19 -9.56
C ALA A 119 16.90 -16.37 -8.60
N ILE A 120 17.25 -15.09 -8.41
CA ILE A 120 16.47 -14.19 -7.55
C ILE A 120 15.16 -13.85 -8.26
N PRO A 121 14.01 -14.26 -7.71
CA PRO A 121 12.74 -13.97 -8.33
C PRO A 121 12.42 -12.47 -8.26
N THR A 122 11.84 -11.95 -9.34
CA THR A 122 11.37 -10.57 -9.40
C THR A 122 9.85 -10.56 -9.50
N SER A 123 9.20 -9.98 -8.51
CA SER A 123 7.76 -9.77 -8.50
C SER A 123 7.45 -8.40 -7.91
N PRO A 124 6.45 -7.67 -8.41
CA PRO A 124 6.02 -6.42 -7.78
C PRO A 124 5.48 -6.61 -6.36
N LEU A 125 5.06 -7.83 -6.01
CA LEU A 125 4.51 -8.20 -4.71
C LEU A 125 5.53 -8.95 -3.83
N SER A 126 6.81 -8.86 -4.15
CA SER A 126 7.86 -9.47 -3.34
C SER A 126 9.10 -8.58 -3.25
N ILE A 127 9.84 -8.76 -2.16
CA ILE A 127 11.17 -8.18 -1.98
C ILE A 127 12.14 -9.28 -1.58
N VAL A 128 13.41 -9.00 -1.78
CA VAL A 128 14.50 -9.87 -1.32
C VAL A 128 15.49 -9.06 -0.49
N LEU A 129 15.94 -9.63 0.62
CA LEU A 129 16.82 -9.01 1.61
C LEU A 129 18.02 -9.92 1.87
N ASP A 130 19.16 -9.35 2.22
CA ASP A 130 20.33 -10.07 2.70
C ASP A 130 20.01 -10.72 4.05
N TRP A 131 19.82 -12.06 4.05
CA TRP A 131 19.44 -12.80 5.24
C TRP A 131 20.55 -12.79 6.29
N ASP A 132 21.81 -12.91 5.88
CA ASP A 132 22.92 -12.97 6.80
C ASP A 132 23.10 -11.63 7.54
N ALA A 133 22.95 -10.50 6.83
CA ALA A 133 22.96 -9.18 7.42
C ALA A 133 21.76 -8.92 8.32
N LEU A 134 20.55 -9.31 7.89
CA LEU A 134 19.33 -9.16 8.65
C LEU A 134 19.40 -9.98 9.96
N SER A 135 19.76 -11.25 9.89
CA SER A 135 19.84 -12.12 11.05
C SER A 135 20.90 -11.66 12.05
N LEU A 136 22.05 -11.18 11.57
CA LEU A 136 23.09 -10.63 12.44
C LEU A 136 22.61 -9.43 13.28
N HIS A 137 21.73 -8.58 12.71
CA HIS A 137 21.28 -7.34 13.36
C HIS A 137 20.00 -7.51 14.17
N CYS A 138 19.14 -8.49 13.84
CA CYS A 138 17.77 -8.56 14.33
C CYS A 138 17.40 -9.88 14.98
N SER A 139 18.34 -10.85 15.10
CA SER A 139 18.09 -12.09 15.85
C SER A 139 18.03 -11.86 17.35
N ASP A 140 17.10 -12.53 17.97
CA ASP A 140 17.04 -12.64 19.44
C ASP A 140 18.10 -13.61 19.98
N ALA A 141 18.10 -13.87 21.28
CA ALA A 141 19.02 -14.78 21.94
C ALA A 141 18.90 -16.25 21.46
N LYS A 142 17.79 -16.61 20.78
CA LYS A 142 17.56 -17.95 20.21
C LYS A 142 17.94 -18.03 18.74
N GLY A 143 18.34 -16.89 18.13
CA GLY A 143 18.63 -16.82 16.70
C GLY A 143 17.39 -16.62 15.82
N GLU A 144 16.23 -16.33 16.43
CA GLU A 144 14.98 -16.06 15.69
C GLU A 144 14.92 -14.59 15.28
N VAL A 145 14.45 -14.32 14.07
CA VAL A 145 14.19 -12.96 13.56
C VAL A 145 12.70 -12.68 13.61
N THR A 146 12.33 -11.56 14.22
CA THR A 146 10.93 -11.11 14.25
C THR A 146 10.80 -9.82 13.47
N LEU A 147 9.92 -9.82 12.46
CA LEU A 147 9.54 -8.64 11.69
C LEU A 147 8.20 -8.12 12.19
N SER A 148 8.05 -6.81 12.31
CA SER A 148 6.78 -6.18 12.66
C SER A 148 6.09 -5.64 11.42
N ILE A 149 4.75 -5.72 11.41
CA ILE A 149 3.87 -5.24 10.35
C ILE A 149 2.86 -4.31 11.00
N SER A 150 2.86 -3.05 10.63
CA SER A 150 1.96 -2.04 11.17
C SER A 150 1.51 -1.07 10.08
N ALA A 151 0.53 -0.21 10.37
CA ALA A 151 0.23 0.91 9.48
C ALA A 151 1.46 1.82 9.31
N ILE A 152 1.54 2.47 8.15
CA ILE A 152 2.59 3.48 7.90
C ILE A 152 2.39 4.70 8.79
N ASP A 153 3.50 5.36 9.14
CA ASP A 153 3.52 6.78 9.50
C ASP A 153 3.87 7.58 8.23
N PRO A 154 2.95 8.39 7.69
CA PRO A 154 3.22 9.16 6.46
C PRO A 154 4.40 10.13 6.57
N GLU A 155 4.70 10.63 7.76
CA GLU A 155 5.79 11.60 7.98
C GLU A 155 7.14 10.91 8.20
N GLU A 156 7.15 9.62 8.38
CA GLU A 156 8.40 8.87 8.50
C GLU A 156 9.24 8.96 7.23
N LYS A 157 10.55 9.12 7.43
CA LYS A 157 11.53 9.19 6.33
C LYS A 157 12.20 7.85 6.13
N ILE A 158 12.12 7.33 4.93
CA ILE A 158 12.81 6.11 4.50
C ILE A 158 13.80 6.44 3.38
N GLN A 159 14.81 5.59 3.18
CA GLN A 159 15.66 5.61 1.99
C GLN A 159 15.10 4.59 0.99
N PRO A 160 14.50 5.04 -0.13
CA PRO A 160 14.01 4.13 -1.14
C PRO A 160 15.15 3.35 -1.80
N PHE A 161 14.91 2.11 -2.16
CA PHE A 161 15.90 1.26 -2.82
C PHE A 161 16.49 1.90 -4.07
N ARG A 162 17.81 1.87 -4.19
CA ARG A 162 18.60 2.47 -5.29
C ARG A 162 18.46 3.99 -5.47
N LEU A 163 17.89 4.69 -4.51
CA LEU A 163 17.82 6.14 -4.55
C LEU A 163 18.73 6.75 -3.49
N LYS A 164 19.38 7.85 -3.83
CA LYS A 164 20.16 8.65 -2.87
C LYS A 164 19.22 9.52 -2.04
N GLY A 165 19.47 9.55 -0.73
CA GLY A 165 18.75 10.39 0.21
C GLY A 165 17.44 9.75 0.74
N ARG A 166 16.84 10.43 1.70
CA ARG A 166 15.61 10.01 2.39
C ARG A 166 14.42 10.82 1.90
N LYS A 167 13.26 10.18 1.80
CA LYS A 167 11.97 10.82 1.49
C LYS A 167 10.95 10.42 2.54
N THR A 168 9.98 11.30 2.84
CA THR A 168 8.81 10.89 3.62
C THR A 168 8.00 9.87 2.84
N ILE A 169 7.36 8.93 3.57
CA ILE A 169 6.45 7.95 2.97
C ILE A 169 5.33 8.68 2.23
N HIS A 170 4.78 9.75 2.82
CA HIS A 170 3.79 10.63 2.18
C HIS A 170 4.22 11.09 0.77
N LYS A 171 5.46 11.58 0.64
CA LYS A 171 5.98 12.04 -0.65
C LYS A 171 6.07 10.89 -1.67
N ILE A 172 6.55 9.72 -1.23
CA ILE A 172 6.65 8.52 -2.08
C ILE A 172 5.27 8.09 -2.57
N LEU A 173 4.29 8.01 -1.67
CA LEU A 173 2.92 7.61 -2.02
C LEU A 173 2.27 8.61 -2.99
N ASN A 174 2.44 9.91 -2.76
CA ASN A 174 1.95 10.95 -3.67
C ASN A 174 2.58 10.89 -5.06
N GLU A 175 3.90 10.62 -5.15
CA GLU A 175 4.59 10.41 -6.43
C GLU A 175 4.03 9.19 -7.18
N LYS A 176 3.61 8.14 -6.46
CA LYS A 176 2.97 6.93 -6.99
C LYS A 176 1.47 7.09 -7.28
N GLY A 177 0.89 8.26 -6.98
CA GLY A 177 -0.53 8.53 -7.21
C GLY A 177 -1.48 7.93 -6.18
N ILE A 178 -0.96 7.47 -5.04
CA ILE A 178 -1.77 6.94 -3.94
C ILE A 178 -2.44 8.08 -3.20
N VAL A 179 -3.75 7.98 -3.02
CA VAL A 179 -4.55 9.00 -2.33
C VAL A 179 -4.47 8.86 -0.81
N PRO A 180 -4.49 9.97 -0.04
CA PRO A 180 -4.28 9.92 1.42
C PRO A 180 -5.24 9.03 2.20
N VAL A 181 -6.49 8.90 1.74
CA VAL A 181 -7.49 8.04 2.39
C VAL A 181 -7.09 6.55 2.44
N LEU A 182 -6.15 6.14 1.59
CA LEU A 182 -5.63 4.76 1.54
C LEU A 182 -4.44 4.51 2.46
N PHE A 183 -3.88 5.55 3.07
CA PHE A 183 -2.63 5.41 3.83
C PHE A 183 -2.76 4.45 5.01
N SER A 184 -3.90 4.45 5.71
CA SER A 184 -4.16 3.52 6.82
C SER A 184 -4.25 2.04 6.39
N SER A 185 -4.49 1.78 5.09
CA SER A 185 -4.55 0.42 4.54
C SER A 185 -3.20 -0.09 4.04
N ILE A 186 -2.15 0.74 4.08
CA ILE A 186 -0.82 0.40 3.59
C ILE A 186 0.05 -0.03 4.76
N PRO A 187 0.51 -1.29 4.82
CA PRO A 187 1.38 -1.73 5.87
C PRO A 187 2.85 -1.36 5.61
N LEU A 188 3.57 -1.14 6.70
CA LEU A 188 5.02 -1.03 6.75
C LEU A 188 5.60 -2.25 7.45
N LEU A 189 6.45 -2.96 6.75
CA LEU A 189 7.24 -4.06 7.30
C LEU A 189 8.55 -3.53 7.85
N ARG A 190 8.92 -3.96 9.07
CA ARG A 190 10.14 -3.53 9.77
C ARG A 190 10.92 -4.70 10.37
N ALA A 191 12.21 -4.50 10.54
CA ALA A 191 13.07 -5.29 11.41
C ALA A 191 13.57 -4.40 12.55
N GLY A 192 13.04 -4.58 13.75
CA GLY A 192 13.20 -3.61 14.84
C GLY A 192 12.76 -2.22 14.38
N GLU A 193 13.62 -1.22 14.54
CA GLU A 193 13.36 0.16 14.09
C GLU A 193 13.62 0.39 12.59
N GLN A 194 14.16 -0.60 11.88
CA GLN A 194 14.54 -0.44 10.48
C GLN A 194 13.38 -0.72 9.53
N PRO A 195 12.89 0.27 8.76
CA PRO A 195 11.88 0.05 7.73
C PRO A 195 12.47 -0.77 6.57
N LEU A 196 11.75 -1.80 6.16
CA LEU A 196 12.13 -2.70 5.08
C LEU A 196 11.31 -2.48 3.81
N TRP A 197 9.98 -2.34 3.99
CA TRP A 197 9.08 -2.32 2.85
C TRP A 197 7.76 -1.61 3.17
N VAL A 198 7.46 -0.54 2.44
CA VAL A 198 6.10 0.04 2.33
C VAL A 198 5.34 -0.84 1.35
N VAL A 199 4.52 -1.75 1.85
CA VAL A 199 3.97 -2.89 1.11
C VAL A 199 2.75 -2.50 0.27
N PRO A 200 2.67 -2.91 -0.99
CA PRO A 200 3.71 -3.50 -1.84
C PRO A 200 4.48 -2.45 -2.66
N ILE A 201 4.45 -1.19 -2.26
CA ILE A 201 4.71 0.01 -3.06
C ILE A 201 6.19 0.32 -3.21
N GLN A 202 6.96 0.28 -2.09
CA GLN A 202 8.33 0.74 -2.09
C GLN A 202 9.21 -0.03 -1.09
N ARG A 203 10.18 -0.77 -1.62
CA ARG A 203 11.28 -1.36 -0.85
C ARG A 203 12.25 -0.27 -0.41
N THR A 204 12.86 -0.45 0.77
CA THR A 204 13.97 0.39 1.25
C THR A 204 15.34 -0.16 0.84
N GLU A 205 16.41 0.63 1.07
CA GLU A 205 17.79 0.20 0.87
C GLU A 205 18.27 -0.74 1.99
N THR A 206 17.57 -0.80 3.11
CA THR A 206 17.94 -1.58 4.29
C THR A 206 18.05 -3.06 3.95
N PHE A 207 19.15 -3.69 4.33
CA PHE A 207 19.49 -5.09 4.05
C PHE A 207 19.37 -5.47 2.56
N ALA A 208 19.75 -4.56 1.67
CA ALA A 208 19.79 -4.85 0.24
C ALA A 208 20.84 -5.92 -0.06
N ILE A 209 20.52 -6.79 -1.02
CA ILE A 209 21.48 -7.81 -1.50
C ILE A 209 22.73 -7.15 -2.08
N THR A 210 23.89 -7.66 -1.70
CA THR A 210 25.22 -7.25 -2.17
C THR A 210 25.91 -8.37 -2.91
N PRO A 211 27.06 -8.13 -3.55
CA PRO A 211 27.89 -9.21 -4.11
C PRO A 211 28.31 -10.26 -3.06
N ASN A 212 28.46 -9.85 -1.80
CA ASN A 212 28.90 -10.73 -0.69
C ASN A 212 27.77 -11.48 0.02
N THR A 213 26.52 -11.21 -0.29
CA THR A 213 25.35 -11.92 0.24
C THR A 213 25.45 -13.40 -0.13
N ARG A 214 25.31 -14.30 0.82
CA ARG A 214 25.31 -15.76 0.63
C ARG A 214 23.91 -16.33 0.60
N ARG A 215 23.07 -15.88 1.52
CA ARG A 215 21.66 -16.27 1.64
C ARG A 215 20.77 -15.04 1.54
N TYR A 216 19.61 -15.21 0.95
CA TYR A 216 18.61 -14.15 0.92
C TYR A 216 17.27 -14.60 1.49
N LEU A 217 16.59 -13.68 2.11
CA LEU A 217 15.19 -13.80 2.53
C LEU A 217 14.33 -13.23 1.42
N GLN A 218 13.44 -14.03 0.85
CA GLN A 218 12.36 -13.58 0.01
C GLN A 218 11.14 -13.36 0.89
N LEU A 219 10.54 -12.18 0.78
CA LEU A 219 9.26 -11.84 1.41
C LEU A 219 8.25 -11.54 0.31
N SER A 220 7.08 -12.16 0.39
CA SER A 220 6.00 -11.97 -0.58
C SER A 220 4.73 -11.54 0.14
N PHE A 221 3.93 -10.76 -0.56
CA PHE A 221 2.65 -10.24 -0.09
C PHE A 221 1.53 -10.68 -1.03
N SER A 222 0.43 -11.17 -0.46
CA SER A 222 -0.80 -11.45 -1.18
C SER A 222 -1.96 -10.71 -0.52
N PRO A 223 -2.66 -9.83 -1.25
CA PRO A 223 -3.86 -9.18 -0.72
C PRO A 223 -4.95 -10.22 -0.47
N ILE A 224 -5.80 -9.97 0.53
CA ILE A 224 -7.02 -10.74 0.73
C ILE A 224 -8.09 -10.13 -0.18
N GLU A 225 -8.58 -10.91 -1.14
CA GLU A 225 -9.73 -10.57 -1.97
C GLU A 225 -11.02 -10.88 -1.18
N GLU A 226 -12.02 -9.98 -1.27
CA GLU A 226 -13.37 -10.18 -0.72
C GLU A 226 -14.22 -11.00 -1.68
#